data_157e808ad79289f43dcea542429b5c83
#
_entry.id   157e808ad79289f43dcea542429b5c83
#
_cell.length_a   1.000
_cell.length_b   1.000
_cell.length_c   1.000
_cell.angle_alpha   90.00
_cell.angle_beta   90.00
_cell.angle_gamma   90.00
#
_symmetry.space_group_name_H-M   'P 1'
#
loop_
_entity.id
_entity.type
_entity.pdbx_description
1 polymer ?
#
loop_
_entity_poly.entity_id
_entity_poly.type
_entity_poly.pdbx_seq_one_letter_code
_entity_poly.pdbx_strand_id
1 'polypeptide(L)'
;MHKKTFQELTVDELYELLRVRSEVFVVEQDCVYQDMDGDDQKSIHLWLTVADKVVALARVCPAGTHMKEISIGRVITTVRGKGYGKQIMLYAIDAAKEHFGAKQIDIEAQEYAKGFYESMGFRQSSDTFMLDGIPHIKMTWTINGIQ
;
A
#
# COMPACT_ATOMS: atom_id res chain seq x y z
N MET A 1 4.38 5.79 14.31
CA MET A 1 3.86 4.74 13.39
C MET A 1 2.71 4.00 14.03
N HIS A 2 1.62 3.84 13.30
CA HIS A 2 0.42 3.14 13.75
C HIS A 2 0.18 1.93 12.87
N LYS A 3 -0.26 0.83 13.49
CA LYS A 3 -0.56 -0.41 12.78
C LYS A 3 -1.76 -1.05 13.47
N LYS A 4 -2.88 -1.17 12.75
CA LYS A 4 -4.14 -1.70 13.30
C LYS A 4 -4.88 -2.56 12.29
N THR A 5 -5.60 -3.57 12.79
CA THR A 5 -6.63 -4.23 12.00
C THR A 5 -7.79 -3.27 11.82
N PHE A 6 -8.68 -3.56 10.87
CA PHE A 6 -9.86 -2.73 10.65
C PHE A 6 -10.71 -2.63 11.92
N GLN A 7 -10.86 -3.73 12.63
CA GLN A 7 -11.69 -3.79 13.84
C GLN A 7 -11.08 -2.99 14.99
N GLU A 8 -9.78 -2.78 15.00
CA GLU A 8 -9.10 -1.98 16.02
C GLU A 8 -9.14 -0.48 15.73
N LEU A 9 -9.45 -0.09 14.49
CA LEU A 9 -9.53 1.32 14.11
C LEU A 9 -10.67 2.01 14.83
N THR A 10 -10.44 3.20 15.35
CA THR A 10 -11.53 4.06 15.80
C THR A 10 -12.24 4.66 14.59
N VAL A 11 -13.46 5.14 14.81
CA VAL A 11 -14.22 5.81 13.73
C VAL A 11 -13.44 6.99 13.17
N ASP A 12 -12.81 7.77 14.04
CA ASP A 12 -12.02 8.94 13.62
C ASP A 12 -10.79 8.55 12.82
N GLU A 13 -10.09 7.49 13.24
CA GLU A 13 -8.94 6.98 12.50
C GLU A 13 -9.35 6.50 11.12
N LEU A 14 -10.41 5.74 11.03
CA LEU A 14 -10.92 5.25 9.75
C LEU A 14 -11.30 6.42 8.83
N TYR A 15 -12.04 7.38 9.37
CA TYR A 15 -12.46 8.55 8.59
C TYR A 15 -11.25 9.29 8.02
N GLU A 16 -10.22 9.53 8.85
CA GLU A 16 -9.02 10.25 8.42
C GLU A 16 -8.25 9.49 7.35
N LEU A 17 -8.09 8.17 7.49
CA LEU A 17 -7.40 7.36 6.47
C LEU A 17 -8.14 7.41 5.14
N LEU A 18 -9.45 7.28 5.16
CA LEU A 18 -10.26 7.35 3.93
C LEU A 18 -10.23 8.74 3.31
N ARG A 19 -10.23 9.79 4.14
CA ARG A 19 -10.11 11.17 3.66
C ARG A 19 -8.80 11.38 2.91
N VAL A 20 -7.67 10.94 3.49
CA VAL A 20 -6.36 11.09 2.86
C VAL A 20 -6.29 10.28 1.56
N ARG A 21 -6.82 9.07 1.55
CA ARG A 21 -6.86 8.23 0.34
C ARG A 21 -7.65 8.90 -0.78
N SER A 22 -8.82 9.44 -0.46
CA SER A 22 -9.64 10.20 -1.42
C SER A 22 -8.88 11.40 -1.96
N GLU A 23 -8.24 12.16 -1.08
CA GLU A 23 -7.50 13.36 -1.45
C GLU A 23 -6.41 13.05 -2.47
N VAL A 24 -5.63 11.99 -2.24
CA VAL A 24 -4.49 11.66 -3.09
C VAL A 24 -4.91 10.90 -4.34
N PHE A 25 -5.69 9.82 -4.20
CA PHE A 25 -5.98 8.94 -5.33
C PHE A 25 -7.06 9.47 -6.24
N VAL A 26 -8.07 10.14 -5.70
CA VAL A 26 -9.19 10.62 -6.51
C VAL A 26 -9.00 12.07 -6.91
N VAL A 27 -8.68 12.95 -5.97
CA VAL A 27 -8.60 14.39 -6.23
C VAL A 27 -7.28 14.77 -6.90
N GLU A 28 -6.13 14.47 -6.28
CA GLU A 28 -4.82 14.86 -6.83
C GLU A 28 -4.51 14.17 -8.15
N GLN A 29 -4.80 12.86 -8.25
CA GLN A 29 -4.50 12.10 -9.46
C GLN A 29 -5.57 12.27 -10.54
N ASP A 30 -6.65 13.01 -10.22
CA ASP A 30 -7.76 13.25 -11.14
C ASP A 30 -8.26 11.93 -11.74
N CYS A 31 -8.42 10.91 -10.90
CA CYS A 31 -8.80 9.56 -11.31
C CYS A 31 -10.13 9.19 -10.64
N VAL A 32 -11.16 9.02 -11.45
CA VAL A 32 -12.50 8.66 -10.95
C VAL A 32 -12.56 7.15 -10.80
N TYR A 33 -12.47 6.67 -9.55
CA TYR A 33 -12.62 5.25 -9.26
C TYR A 33 -13.15 5.06 -7.83
N GLN A 34 -13.62 3.85 -7.54
CA GLN A 34 -14.14 3.52 -6.22
C GLN A 34 -12.99 3.10 -5.31
N ASP A 35 -12.54 4.01 -4.44
CA ASP A 35 -11.44 3.71 -3.50
C ASP A 35 -11.80 2.62 -2.49
N MET A 36 -13.02 2.67 -1.96
CA MET A 36 -13.50 1.67 -1.00
C MET A 36 -13.97 0.43 -1.76
N ASP A 37 -13.16 -0.61 -1.75
CA ASP A 37 -13.33 -1.81 -2.58
C ASP A 37 -13.83 -3.04 -1.80
N GLY A 38 -14.13 -2.88 -0.51
CA GLY A 38 -14.57 -3.99 0.34
C GLY A 38 -13.45 -4.80 0.94
N ASP A 39 -12.20 -4.47 0.65
CA ASP A 39 -11.03 -5.21 1.16
C ASP A 39 -10.48 -4.66 2.47
N ASP A 40 -10.87 -3.43 2.85
CA ASP A 40 -10.35 -2.78 4.05
C ASP A 40 -10.64 -3.57 5.33
N GLN A 41 -11.81 -4.22 5.38
CA GLN A 41 -12.25 -4.94 6.58
C GLN A 41 -11.36 -6.13 6.92
N LYS A 42 -10.65 -6.68 5.95
CA LYS A 42 -9.77 -7.85 6.11
C LYS A 42 -8.30 -7.46 6.22
N SER A 43 -7.99 -6.19 6.05
CA SER A 43 -6.62 -5.71 5.88
C SER A 43 -6.04 -5.16 7.17
N ILE A 44 -4.70 -5.11 7.23
CA ILE A 44 -3.95 -4.39 8.24
C ILE A 44 -3.70 -2.98 7.70
N HIS A 45 -3.99 -1.99 8.52
CA HIS A 45 -3.82 -0.58 8.14
C HIS A 45 -2.65 0.01 8.90
N LEU A 46 -1.76 0.66 8.14
CA LEU A 46 -0.57 1.33 8.68
C LEU A 46 -0.61 2.79 8.29
N TRP A 47 -0.21 3.64 9.21
CA TRP A 47 -0.04 5.06 8.91
C TRP A 47 1.00 5.68 9.82
N LEU A 48 1.61 6.73 9.31
CA LEU A 48 2.64 7.50 10.00
C LEU A 48 2.11 8.90 10.22
N THR A 49 2.22 9.39 11.46
CA THR A 49 1.83 10.76 11.79
C THR A 49 3.05 11.58 12.18
N VAL A 50 3.03 12.85 11.77
CA VAL A 50 3.99 13.86 12.20
C VAL A 50 3.19 15.09 12.56
N ALA A 51 3.37 15.59 13.78
CA ALA A 51 2.59 16.71 14.33
C ALA A 51 1.08 16.47 14.21
N ASP A 52 0.65 15.25 14.56
CA ASP A 52 -0.74 14.78 14.54
C ASP A 52 -1.39 14.73 13.15
N LYS A 53 -0.60 14.81 12.09
CA LYS A 53 -1.09 14.71 10.72
C LYS A 53 -0.58 13.43 10.07
N VAL A 54 -1.46 12.76 9.31
CA VAL A 54 -1.07 11.60 8.53
C VAL A 54 -0.16 12.03 7.38
N VAL A 55 1.08 11.54 7.36
CA VAL A 55 2.06 11.85 6.32
C VAL A 55 2.31 10.70 5.38
N ALA A 56 1.95 9.48 5.77
CA ALA A 56 2.03 8.29 4.93
C ALA A 56 1.04 7.25 5.41
N LEU A 57 0.55 6.42 4.50
CA LEU A 57 -0.29 5.28 4.85
C LEU A 57 -0.12 4.15 3.84
N ALA A 58 -0.53 2.95 4.24
CA ALA A 58 -0.55 1.76 3.40
C ALA A 58 -1.53 0.74 4.00
N ARG A 59 -1.99 -0.20 3.18
CA ARG A 59 -2.75 -1.35 3.69
C ARG A 59 -2.10 -2.64 3.21
N VAL A 60 -2.16 -3.66 4.07
CA VAL A 60 -1.69 -5.01 3.75
C VAL A 60 -2.90 -5.92 3.69
N CYS A 61 -3.15 -6.50 2.54
CA CYS A 61 -4.28 -7.40 2.31
C CYS A 61 -3.83 -8.85 2.40
N PRO A 62 -4.62 -9.72 3.04
CA PRO A 62 -4.31 -11.15 3.05
C PRO A 62 -4.45 -11.75 1.66
N ALA A 63 -3.84 -12.92 1.45
CA ALA A 63 -3.93 -13.65 0.20
C ALA A 63 -5.39 -13.94 -0.16
N GLY A 64 -5.71 -13.85 -1.45
CA GLY A 64 -7.06 -14.12 -1.94
C GLY A 64 -8.05 -13.00 -1.70
N THR A 65 -7.60 -11.82 -1.30
CA THR A 65 -8.47 -10.66 -1.07
C THR A 65 -8.39 -9.72 -2.27
N HIS A 66 -7.38 -8.87 -2.33
CA HIS A 66 -7.18 -7.96 -3.46
C HIS A 66 -6.45 -8.67 -4.61
N MET A 67 -5.45 -9.46 -4.27
CA MET A 67 -4.66 -10.25 -5.19
C MET A 67 -4.61 -11.70 -4.70
N LYS A 68 -4.14 -12.61 -5.55
CA LYS A 68 -4.00 -14.02 -5.18
C LYS A 68 -3.06 -14.17 -3.98
N GLU A 69 -1.94 -13.48 -4.01
CA GLU A 69 -0.97 -13.49 -2.92
C GLU A 69 -1.25 -12.34 -1.94
N ILE A 70 -0.56 -12.35 -0.79
CA ILE A 70 -0.57 -11.23 0.13
C ILE A 70 -0.11 -9.98 -0.65
N SER A 71 -0.80 -8.87 -0.47
CA SER A 71 -0.50 -7.66 -1.23
C SER A 71 -0.39 -6.44 -0.32
N ILE A 72 0.34 -5.44 -0.79
CA ILE A 72 0.41 -4.12 -0.17
C ILE A 72 -0.12 -3.13 -1.20
N GLY A 73 -1.02 -2.28 -0.78
CA GLY A 73 -1.60 -1.27 -1.64
C GLY A 73 -2.00 -0.01 -0.89
N ARG A 74 -2.61 0.90 -1.61
CA ARG A 74 -2.99 2.21 -1.07
C ARG A 74 -1.80 2.92 -0.42
N VAL A 75 -0.62 2.81 -1.03
CA VAL A 75 0.60 3.44 -0.51
C VAL A 75 0.59 4.91 -0.88
N ILE A 76 0.58 5.76 0.11
CA ILE A 76 0.46 7.21 -0.06
C ILE A 76 1.45 7.93 0.82
N THR A 77 2.01 9.05 0.30
CA THR A 77 2.62 10.08 1.13
C THR A 77 1.94 11.41 0.84
N THR A 78 1.69 12.20 1.88
CA THR A 78 1.15 13.55 1.74
C THR A 78 2.25 14.60 1.71
N VAL A 79 3.45 14.23 2.14
CA VAL A 79 4.64 15.10 2.15
C VAL A 79 5.74 14.37 1.39
N ARG A 80 6.26 15.00 0.34
CA ARG A 80 7.28 14.41 -0.52
C ARG A 80 8.69 14.80 -0.08
N GLY A 81 9.69 13.98 -0.46
CA GLY A 81 11.10 14.28 -0.22
C GLY A 81 11.58 14.02 1.20
N LYS A 82 10.79 13.38 2.05
CA LYS A 82 11.13 13.09 3.45
C LYS A 82 11.40 11.60 3.70
N GLY A 83 11.31 10.74 2.69
CA GLY A 83 11.52 9.31 2.85
C GLY A 83 10.35 8.55 3.50
N TYR A 84 9.20 9.18 3.67
CA TYR A 84 8.05 8.54 4.33
C TYR A 84 7.49 7.38 3.53
N GLY A 85 7.54 7.46 2.19
CA GLY A 85 7.08 6.36 1.33
C GLY A 85 7.88 5.09 1.54
N LYS A 86 9.19 5.19 1.58
CA LYS A 86 10.06 4.05 1.86
C LYS A 86 9.83 3.52 3.26
N GLN A 87 9.70 4.41 4.23
CA GLN A 87 9.47 4.05 5.62
C GLN A 87 8.18 3.25 5.77
N ILE A 88 7.07 3.74 5.21
CA ILE A 88 5.78 3.05 5.33
C ILE A 88 5.80 1.71 4.61
N MET A 89 6.48 1.61 3.46
CA MET A 89 6.59 0.34 2.74
C MET A 89 7.38 -0.70 3.52
N LEU A 90 8.49 -0.32 4.15
CA LEU A 90 9.27 -1.25 4.97
C LEU A 90 8.46 -1.74 6.16
N TYR A 91 7.69 -0.86 6.80
CA TYR A 91 6.79 -1.28 7.89
C TYR A 91 5.67 -2.19 7.37
N ALA A 92 5.18 -1.95 6.16
CA ALA A 92 4.14 -2.80 5.57
C ALA A 92 4.68 -4.20 5.26
N ILE A 93 5.91 -4.31 4.76
CA ILE A 93 6.55 -5.61 4.54
C ILE A 93 6.68 -6.36 5.86
N ASP A 94 7.14 -5.67 6.91
CA ASP A 94 7.25 -6.29 8.24
C ASP A 94 5.89 -6.74 8.77
N ALA A 95 4.85 -5.93 8.59
CA ALA A 95 3.50 -6.28 9.00
C ALA A 95 2.98 -7.51 8.26
N ALA A 96 3.24 -7.61 6.96
CA ALA A 96 2.86 -8.77 6.16
C ALA A 96 3.52 -10.05 6.68
N LYS A 97 4.79 -9.96 7.06
CA LYS A 97 5.53 -11.08 7.65
C LYS A 97 4.96 -11.48 9.01
N GLU A 98 4.73 -10.49 9.88
CA GLU A 98 4.28 -10.75 11.26
C GLU A 98 2.84 -11.27 11.32
N HIS A 99 1.92 -10.65 10.58
CA HIS A 99 0.50 -10.96 10.70
C HIS A 99 0.04 -12.09 9.78
N PHE A 100 0.65 -12.23 8.60
CA PHE A 100 0.21 -13.19 7.60
C PHE A 100 1.26 -14.24 7.26
N GLY A 101 2.45 -14.18 7.90
CA GLY A 101 3.54 -15.12 7.62
C GLY A 101 4.03 -15.01 6.18
N ALA A 102 4.04 -13.82 5.60
CA ALA A 102 4.33 -13.63 4.19
C ALA A 102 5.73 -14.11 3.82
N LYS A 103 5.78 -14.95 2.80
CA LYS A 103 7.02 -15.33 2.12
C LYS A 103 7.11 -14.67 0.75
N GLN A 104 5.99 -14.23 0.23
CA GLN A 104 5.85 -13.51 -1.03
C GLN A 104 4.82 -12.41 -0.85
N ILE A 105 5.09 -11.26 -1.43
CA ILE A 105 4.19 -10.11 -1.42
C ILE A 105 4.11 -9.58 -2.85
N ASP A 106 2.90 -9.41 -3.37
CA ASP A 106 2.66 -8.84 -4.69
C ASP A 106 2.11 -7.43 -4.56
N ILE A 107 2.48 -6.58 -5.49
CA ILE A 107 1.93 -5.22 -5.60
C ILE A 107 1.59 -4.91 -7.06
N GLU A 108 0.65 -3.99 -7.23
CA GLU A 108 0.35 -3.36 -8.51
C GLU A 108 0.96 -1.96 -8.47
N ALA A 109 2.17 -1.81 -9.02
CA ALA A 109 2.91 -0.57 -8.96
C ALA A 109 2.65 0.27 -10.21
N GLN A 110 2.50 1.58 -10.04
CA GLN A 110 2.55 2.49 -11.19
C GLN A 110 3.94 2.36 -11.81
N GLU A 111 3.99 2.26 -13.13
CA GLU A 111 5.23 1.93 -13.84
C GLU A 111 6.38 2.89 -13.52
N TYR A 112 6.08 4.18 -13.36
CA TYR A 112 7.12 5.16 -13.06
C TYR A 112 7.79 4.93 -11.70
N ALA A 113 7.14 4.20 -10.79
CA ALA A 113 7.65 3.94 -9.43
C ALA A 113 8.46 2.64 -9.34
N LYS A 114 8.73 1.97 -10.46
CA LYS A 114 9.45 0.70 -10.50
C LYS A 114 10.76 0.74 -9.71
N GLY A 115 11.59 1.75 -9.97
CA GLY A 115 12.88 1.88 -9.28
C GLY A 115 12.77 2.04 -7.78
N PHE A 116 11.74 2.75 -7.33
CA PHE A 116 11.46 2.91 -5.91
C PHE A 116 11.20 1.56 -5.24
N TYR A 117 10.34 0.74 -5.85
CA TYR A 117 10.02 -0.58 -5.29
C TYR A 117 11.19 -1.56 -5.43
N GLU A 118 11.95 -1.47 -6.52
CA GLU A 118 13.15 -2.29 -6.68
C GLU A 118 14.16 -2.05 -5.55
N SER A 119 14.25 -0.82 -5.06
CA SER A 119 15.17 -0.48 -3.96
C SER A 119 14.83 -1.21 -2.65
N MET A 120 13.63 -1.78 -2.54
CA MET A 120 13.16 -2.49 -1.36
C MET A 120 13.04 -4.01 -1.59
N GLY A 121 13.52 -4.51 -2.73
CA GLY A 121 13.55 -5.93 -3.00
C GLY A 121 12.42 -6.46 -3.87
N PHE A 122 11.57 -5.60 -4.41
CA PHE A 122 10.56 -6.00 -5.37
C PHE A 122 11.17 -6.16 -6.76
N ARG A 123 10.61 -7.06 -7.56
CA ARG A 123 11.00 -7.27 -8.96
C ARG A 123 9.75 -7.34 -9.82
N GLN A 124 9.85 -6.77 -11.02
CA GLN A 124 8.75 -6.82 -11.98
C GLN A 124 8.39 -8.27 -12.31
N SER A 125 7.11 -8.60 -12.23
CA SER A 125 6.60 -9.96 -12.46
C SER A 125 5.48 -10.01 -13.48
N SER A 126 5.21 -8.91 -14.20
CA SER A 126 4.26 -8.89 -15.31
C SER A 126 4.67 -7.86 -16.35
N ASP A 127 4.05 -7.95 -17.53
CA ASP A 127 4.11 -6.88 -18.52
C ASP A 127 3.29 -5.69 -18.02
N THR A 128 3.48 -4.54 -18.66
CA THR A 128 2.70 -3.34 -18.35
C THR A 128 1.22 -3.56 -18.70
N PHE A 129 0.34 -3.13 -17.80
CA PHE A 129 -1.10 -3.14 -18.02
C PHE A 129 -1.68 -1.79 -17.57
N MET A 130 -2.87 -1.46 -18.09
CA MET A 130 -3.55 -0.22 -17.73
C MET A 130 -4.47 -0.49 -16.55
N LEU A 131 -4.37 0.33 -15.51
CA LEU A 131 -5.26 0.30 -14.34
C LEU A 131 -5.73 1.72 -14.09
N ASP A 132 -7.03 1.94 -14.18
CA ASP A 132 -7.64 3.27 -14.06
C ASP A 132 -6.97 4.32 -14.98
N GLY A 133 -6.61 3.89 -16.19
CA GLY A 133 -5.98 4.76 -17.19
C GLY A 133 -4.51 5.06 -16.95
N ILE A 134 -3.87 4.42 -15.98
CA ILE A 134 -2.47 4.65 -15.61
C ILE A 134 -1.68 3.37 -15.87
N PRO A 135 -0.48 3.46 -16.52
CA PRO A 135 0.36 2.27 -16.72
C PRO A 135 0.85 1.69 -15.40
N HIS A 136 0.61 0.41 -15.20
CA HIS A 136 1.02 -0.34 -14.01
C HIS A 136 1.80 -1.59 -14.40
N ILE A 137 2.58 -2.09 -13.45
CA ILE A 137 3.21 -3.41 -13.52
C ILE A 137 2.94 -4.14 -12.20
N LYS A 138 2.85 -5.46 -12.29
CA LYS A 138 2.88 -6.27 -11.09
C LYS A 138 4.34 -6.43 -10.67
N MET A 139 4.61 -6.29 -9.37
CA MET A 139 5.92 -6.53 -8.79
C MET A 139 5.80 -7.50 -7.63
N THR A 140 6.85 -8.27 -7.41
CA THR A 140 6.86 -9.33 -6.41
C THR A 140 8.09 -9.21 -5.52
N TRP A 141 7.87 -9.33 -4.22
CA TRP A 141 8.90 -9.43 -3.19
C TRP A 141 8.87 -10.85 -2.62
N THR A 142 10.04 -11.46 -2.42
CA THR A 142 10.14 -12.76 -1.76
C THR A 142 11.11 -12.67 -0.59
N ILE A 143 10.86 -13.47 0.44
CA ILE A 143 11.62 -13.42 1.69
C ILE A 143 13.10 -13.70 1.49
N ASN A 144 13.45 -14.49 0.47
CA ASN A 144 14.84 -14.85 0.18
C ASN A 144 15.45 -14.04 -0.96
N GLY A 145 14.71 -13.08 -1.52
CA GLY A 145 15.13 -12.32 -2.69
C GLY A 145 15.24 -13.15 -3.97
N ILE A 146 14.72 -14.37 -3.97
CA ILE A 146 14.74 -15.29 -5.12
C ILE A 146 13.36 -15.33 -5.76
N GLN A 147 13.32 -15.14 -7.07
CA GLN A 147 12.08 -15.17 -7.83
C GLN A 147 11.81 -16.52 -8.45
#